data_b60ef7c40f4ceb3fff076aa69bcaae03
#
_entry.id   b60ef7c40f4ceb3fff076aa69bcaae03
#
_cell.length_a   1.000
_cell.length_b   1.000
_cell.length_c   1.000
_cell.angle_alpha   90.00
_cell.angle_beta   90.00
_cell.angle_gamma   90.00
#
_symmetry.space_group_name_H-M   'P 1'
#
loop_
_entity.id
_entity.type
_entity.pdbx_description
1 polymer ?
#
loop_
_entity_poly.entity_id
_entity_poly.type
_entity_poly.pdbx_seq_one_letter_code
_entity_poly.pdbx_strand_id
1 'polypeptide(L)'
;MTTQLLLIDALNLIRRIYAVDSNQSHHSEEHMIKASCARVAHACKKLRQQTNATHAIAVFDGERSWRYHYFEAYKSTRSPMPDTLKQNLSRFKQAIEDTGIVVFSPDNDEADDIIATLAYKAATNNVPSTIVSTDKGFLPFLSEQIAI
;
A
#
# COMPACT_ATOMS: atom_id res chain seq x y z
N MET A 1 20.52 -17.63 3.09
CA MET A 1 19.65 -16.46 3.43
C MET A 1 18.20 -16.85 3.31
N THR A 2 17.43 -16.48 4.30
CA THR A 2 16.00 -16.78 4.32
C THR A 2 15.26 -15.71 3.50
N THR A 3 14.43 -16.14 2.57
CA THR A 3 13.57 -15.23 1.82
C THR A 3 12.49 -14.66 2.74
N GLN A 4 12.33 -13.36 2.75
CA GLN A 4 11.28 -12.67 3.51
C GLN A 4 10.55 -11.70 2.59
N LEU A 5 9.24 -11.75 2.63
CA LEU A 5 8.37 -10.97 1.75
C LEU A 5 7.71 -9.85 2.52
N LEU A 6 7.77 -8.65 1.98
CA LEU A 6 7.04 -7.49 2.48
C LEU A 6 5.94 -7.13 1.50
N LEU A 7 4.71 -7.10 1.97
CA LEU A 7 3.53 -6.75 1.19
C LEU A 7 2.95 -5.45 1.73
N ILE A 8 2.97 -4.41 0.92
CA ILE A 8 2.50 -3.08 1.32
C ILE A 8 1.17 -2.79 0.65
N ASP A 9 0.16 -2.49 1.45
CA ASP A 9 -1.12 -1.95 0.97
C ASP A 9 -0.86 -0.48 0.63
N ALA A 10 -0.51 -0.22 -0.62
CA ALA A 10 0.07 1.06 -1.04
C ALA A 10 -0.90 2.23 -0.85
N LEU A 11 -2.15 2.09 -1.29
CA LEU A 11 -3.13 3.16 -1.13
C LEU A 11 -3.40 3.48 0.33
N ASN A 12 -3.47 2.45 1.16
CA ASN A 12 -3.67 2.64 2.60
C ASN A 12 -2.54 3.49 3.18
N LEU A 13 -1.29 3.17 2.86
CA LEU A 13 -0.13 3.92 3.32
C LEU A 13 -0.13 5.36 2.78
N ILE A 14 -0.36 5.50 1.49
CA ILE A 14 -0.34 6.80 0.82
C ILE A 14 -1.42 7.71 1.40
N ARG A 15 -2.64 7.20 1.56
CA ARG A 15 -3.75 8.00 2.10
C ARG A 15 -3.48 8.49 3.50
N ARG A 16 -2.86 7.67 4.34
CA ARG A 16 -2.52 8.07 5.71
C ARG A 16 -1.48 9.18 5.73
N ILE A 17 -0.44 9.04 4.93
CA ILE A 17 0.63 10.05 4.87
C ILE A 17 0.11 11.35 4.26
N TYR A 18 -0.65 11.25 3.18
CA TYR A 18 -1.22 12.43 2.52
C TYR A 18 -2.20 13.16 3.44
N ALA A 19 -3.01 12.45 4.21
CA ALA A 19 -3.96 13.07 5.13
C ALA A 19 -3.26 13.93 6.18
N VAL A 20 -2.14 13.43 6.73
CA VAL A 20 -1.34 14.20 7.69
C VAL A 20 -0.75 15.43 7.01
N ASP A 21 -0.14 15.26 5.84
CA ASP A 21 0.51 16.35 5.13
C ASP A 21 -0.49 17.42 4.69
N SER A 22 -1.68 17.03 4.22
CA SER A 22 -2.68 17.97 3.76
C SER A 22 -3.25 18.82 4.90
N ASN A 23 -3.32 18.26 6.12
CA ASN A 23 -3.79 18.99 7.29
C ASN A 23 -2.76 19.96 7.85
N GLN A 24 -1.47 19.73 7.59
CA GLN A 24 -0.39 20.53 8.15
C GLN A 24 0.22 21.51 7.17
N SER A 25 -0.03 21.34 5.88
CA SER A 25 0.64 22.10 4.85
C SER A 25 -0.06 23.43 4.58
N HIS A 26 0.74 24.50 4.51
CA HIS A 26 0.34 25.83 4.04
C HIS A 26 0.96 26.13 2.66
N HIS A 27 1.53 25.11 2.03
CA HIS A 27 2.21 25.24 0.74
C HIS A 27 1.28 24.89 -0.41
N SER A 28 1.75 25.09 -1.64
CA SER A 28 1.01 24.73 -2.84
C SER A 28 0.76 23.20 -2.92
N GLU A 29 -0.24 22.81 -3.70
CA GLU A 29 -0.54 21.40 -3.95
C GLU A 29 0.67 20.64 -4.50
N GLU A 30 1.40 21.28 -5.43
CA GLU A 30 2.59 20.67 -6.03
C GLU A 30 3.65 20.38 -4.97
N HIS A 31 3.91 21.34 -4.09
CA HIS A 31 4.87 21.16 -3.01
C HIS A 31 4.43 20.03 -2.06
N MET A 32 3.15 20.00 -1.73
CA MET A 32 2.58 18.98 -0.86
C MET A 32 2.70 17.60 -1.47
N ILE A 33 2.41 17.46 -2.77
CA ILE A 33 2.54 16.17 -3.47
C ILE A 33 3.99 15.70 -3.48
N LYS A 34 4.94 16.58 -3.76
CA LYS A 34 6.36 16.22 -3.73
C LYS A 34 6.81 15.77 -2.36
N ALA A 35 6.39 16.48 -1.32
CA ALA A 35 6.73 16.14 0.06
C ALA A 35 6.12 14.79 0.46
N SER A 36 4.86 14.56 0.10
CA SER A 36 4.18 13.28 0.40
C SER A 36 4.83 12.12 -0.34
N CYS A 37 5.20 12.29 -1.61
CA CYS A 37 5.91 11.26 -2.37
C CYS A 37 7.23 10.89 -1.69
N ALA A 38 7.99 11.88 -1.25
CA ALA A 38 9.26 11.65 -0.54
C ALA A 38 9.04 10.90 0.76
N ARG A 39 8.00 11.24 1.51
CA ARG A 39 7.66 10.56 2.77
C ARG A 39 7.22 9.13 2.56
N VAL A 40 6.42 8.87 1.52
CA VAL A 40 6.00 7.52 1.17
C VAL A 40 7.21 6.67 0.81
N ALA A 41 8.10 7.19 -0.03
CA ALA A 41 9.32 6.48 -0.41
C ALA A 41 10.19 6.17 0.80
N HIS A 42 10.36 7.14 1.69
CA HIS A 42 11.14 6.97 2.92
C HIS A 42 10.50 5.89 3.83
N ALA A 43 9.19 5.94 4.00
CA ALA A 43 8.47 4.96 4.81
C ALA A 43 8.64 3.55 4.25
N CYS A 44 8.57 3.39 2.93
CA CYS A 44 8.77 2.10 2.28
C CYS A 44 10.18 1.56 2.50
N LYS A 45 11.20 2.40 2.35
CA LYS A 45 12.59 2.01 2.64
C LYS A 45 12.76 1.56 4.08
N LYS A 46 12.20 2.33 5.01
CA LYS A 46 12.29 2.03 6.44
C LYS A 46 11.61 0.71 6.78
N LEU A 47 10.42 0.47 6.22
CA LEU A 47 9.70 -0.78 6.44
C LEU A 47 10.49 -1.97 5.92
N ARG A 48 11.10 -1.85 4.75
CA ARG A 48 11.93 -2.91 4.19
C ARG A 48 13.12 -3.22 5.09
N GLN A 49 13.78 -2.19 5.63
CA GLN A 49 14.90 -2.36 6.56
C GLN A 49 14.44 -3.01 7.87
N GLN A 50 13.35 -2.53 8.45
CA GLN A 50 12.85 -3.02 9.73
C GLN A 50 12.39 -4.48 9.66
N THR A 51 11.85 -4.90 8.51
CA THR A 51 11.37 -6.27 8.33
C THR A 51 12.44 -7.21 7.80
N ASN A 52 13.61 -6.69 7.45
CA ASN A 52 14.68 -7.46 6.78
C ASN A 52 14.18 -8.15 5.50
N ALA A 53 13.24 -7.52 4.80
CA ALA A 53 12.63 -8.12 3.63
C ALA A 53 13.63 -8.22 2.49
N THR A 54 13.69 -9.41 1.88
CA THR A 54 14.50 -9.65 0.68
C THR A 54 13.74 -9.27 -0.57
N HIS A 55 12.39 -9.29 -0.49
CA HIS A 55 11.50 -8.94 -1.58
C HIS A 55 10.38 -8.07 -1.03
N ALA A 56 10.05 -7.00 -1.73
CA ALA A 56 8.98 -6.09 -1.32
C ALA A 56 8.11 -5.74 -2.52
N ILE A 57 6.80 -5.79 -2.31
CA ILE A 57 5.80 -5.47 -3.33
C ILE A 57 4.83 -4.48 -2.73
N ALA A 58 4.62 -3.37 -3.43
CA ALA A 58 3.57 -2.39 -3.11
C ALA A 58 2.38 -2.65 -4.04
N VAL A 59 1.24 -2.97 -3.47
CA VAL A 59 0.05 -3.36 -4.22
C VAL A 59 -0.97 -2.24 -4.18
N PHE A 60 -1.43 -1.83 -5.35
CA PHE A 60 -2.48 -0.82 -5.52
C PHE A 60 -3.80 -1.48 -5.89
N ASP A 61 -4.90 -0.85 -5.50
CA ASP A 61 -6.23 -1.28 -5.98
C ASP A 61 -6.34 -1.00 -7.47
N GLY A 62 -7.05 -1.87 -8.18
CA GLY A 62 -7.35 -1.68 -9.59
C GLY A 62 -8.30 -0.50 -9.80
N GLU A 63 -8.09 0.25 -10.85
CA GLU A 63 -8.90 1.43 -11.16
C GLU A 63 -10.38 1.07 -11.30
N ARG A 64 -10.68 -0.05 -11.94
CA ARG A 64 -12.06 -0.49 -12.13
C ARG A 64 -12.73 -0.91 -10.82
N SER A 65 -11.95 -1.46 -9.90
CA SER A 65 -12.51 -1.88 -8.62
C SER A 65 -13.04 -0.68 -7.84
N TRP A 66 -12.39 0.48 -7.94
CA TRP A 66 -12.89 1.69 -7.29
C TRP A 66 -14.26 2.12 -7.77
N ARG A 67 -14.52 1.97 -9.07
CA ARG A 67 -15.79 2.37 -9.69
C ARG A 67 -16.95 1.53 -9.21
N TYR A 68 -16.68 0.29 -8.83
CA TYR A 68 -17.70 -0.63 -8.34
C TYR A 68 -17.89 -0.57 -6.83
N HIS A 69 -16.95 -0.02 -6.11
CA HIS A 69 -16.98 -0.01 -4.65
C HIS A 69 -18.07 0.86 -4.07
N TYR A 70 -18.63 1.75 -4.84
CA TYR A 70 -19.73 2.56 -4.36
C TYR A 70 -20.98 1.75 -4.05
N PHE A 71 -21.05 0.52 -4.54
CA PHE A 71 -22.13 -0.39 -4.20
C PHE A 71 -21.90 -1.11 -2.88
N GLU A 72 -20.65 -1.17 -2.44
CA GLU A 72 -20.28 -1.97 -1.30
C GLU A 72 -20.54 -1.20 -0.01
N ALA A 73 -21.45 -1.72 0.81
CA ALA A 73 -21.82 -1.06 2.06
C ALA A 73 -20.62 -0.80 2.96
N TYR A 74 -19.67 -1.73 3.03
CA TYR A 74 -18.50 -1.54 3.87
C TYR A 74 -17.55 -0.46 3.37
N LYS A 75 -17.61 -0.12 2.08
CA LYS A 75 -16.83 0.95 1.49
C LYS A 75 -17.54 2.30 1.57
N SER A 76 -18.86 2.30 1.77
CA SER A 76 -19.62 3.54 1.83
C SER A 76 -19.27 4.43 3.03
N THR A 77 -18.66 3.84 4.07
CA THR A 77 -18.23 4.58 5.24
C THR A 77 -16.87 5.26 5.06
N ARG A 78 -16.14 4.94 4.00
CA ARG A 78 -14.84 5.53 3.73
C ARG A 78 -15.00 6.89 3.07
N SER A 79 -14.17 7.84 3.48
CA SER A 79 -14.07 9.12 2.79
C SER A 79 -13.59 8.88 1.35
N PRO A 80 -14.15 9.59 0.36
CA PRO A 80 -13.64 9.48 -1.00
C PRO A 80 -12.20 9.95 -1.06
N MET A 81 -11.43 9.37 -1.99
CA MET A 81 -10.05 9.78 -2.21
C MET A 81 -10.02 11.20 -2.74
N PRO A 82 -9.20 12.10 -2.15
CA PRO A 82 -9.07 13.45 -2.70
C PRO A 82 -8.66 13.43 -4.17
N ASP A 83 -9.24 14.31 -4.97
CA ASP A 83 -8.96 14.37 -6.41
C ASP A 83 -7.49 14.65 -6.70
N THR A 84 -6.87 15.53 -5.92
CA THR A 84 -5.44 15.84 -6.07
C THR A 84 -4.59 14.60 -5.91
N LEU A 85 -4.90 13.78 -4.91
CA LEU A 85 -4.19 12.52 -4.69
C LEU A 85 -4.40 11.55 -5.84
N LYS A 86 -5.67 11.39 -6.25
CA LYS A 86 -6.04 10.49 -7.33
C LYS A 86 -5.33 10.82 -8.64
N GLN A 87 -5.23 12.12 -8.96
CA GLN A 87 -4.57 12.59 -10.17
C GLN A 87 -3.05 12.40 -10.13
N ASN A 88 -2.47 12.24 -8.96
CA ASN A 88 -1.02 12.14 -8.79
C ASN A 88 -0.55 10.75 -8.35
N LEU A 89 -1.42 9.74 -8.43
CA LEU A 89 -1.02 8.38 -8.02
C LEU A 89 0.17 7.85 -8.79
N SER A 90 0.29 8.18 -10.07
CA SER A 90 1.44 7.76 -10.88
C SER A 90 2.77 8.26 -10.31
N ARG A 91 2.77 9.45 -9.71
CA ARG A 91 3.95 10.02 -9.07
C ARG A 91 4.33 9.24 -7.81
N PHE A 92 3.33 8.83 -7.02
CA PHE A 92 3.56 7.98 -5.85
C PHE A 92 4.10 6.61 -6.26
N LYS A 93 3.54 6.02 -7.30
CA LYS A 93 4.03 4.73 -7.83
C LYS A 93 5.49 4.84 -8.24
N GLN A 94 5.84 5.91 -8.95
CA GLN A 94 7.22 6.12 -9.40
C GLN A 94 8.16 6.30 -8.20
N ALA A 95 7.74 7.06 -7.19
CA ALA A 95 8.55 7.27 -5.99
C ALA A 95 8.85 5.95 -5.28
N ILE A 96 7.86 5.05 -5.20
CA ILE A 96 8.03 3.72 -4.61
C ILE A 96 8.96 2.87 -5.47
N GLU A 97 8.79 2.86 -6.78
CA GLU A 97 9.66 2.10 -7.69
C GLU A 97 11.11 2.56 -7.60
N ASP A 98 11.34 3.85 -7.43
CA ASP A 98 12.69 4.42 -7.33
C ASP A 98 13.43 3.90 -6.09
N THR A 99 12.72 3.34 -5.10
CA THR A 99 13.35 2.71 -3.93
C THR A 99 13.75 1.26 -4.18
N GLY A 100 13.43 0.70 -5.35
CA GLY A 100 13.69 -0.70 -5.67
C GLY A 100 12.55 -1.65 -5.30
N ILE A 101 11.41 -1.13 -4.88
CA ILE A 101 10.24 -1.94 -4.54
C ILE A 101 9.39 -2.13 -5.79
N VAL A 102 8.92 -3.36 -6.01
CA VAL A 102 8.04 -3.67 -7.13
C VAL A 102 6.65 -3.08 -6.87
N VAL A 103 6.12 -2.38 -7.86
CA VAL A 103 4.75 -1.85 -7.81
C VAL A 103 3.85 -2.74 -8.65
N PHE A 104 2.76 -3.21 -8.05
CA PHE A 104 1.77 -4.02 -8.73
C PHE A 104 0.43 -3.28 -8.75
N SER A 105 -0.10 -3.05 -9.95
CA SER A 105 -1.38 -2.36 -10.15
C SER A 105 -2.28 -3.24 -11.01
N PRO A 106 -3.18 -4.03 -10.39
CA PRO A 106 -4.12 -4.84 -11.15
C PRO A 106 -5.17 -3.98 -11.82
N ASP A 107 -5.86 -4.51 -12.83
CA ASP A 107 -6.91 -3.76 -13.51
C ASP A 107 -8.23 -3.76 -12.73
N ASN A 108 -8.60 -4.89 -12.18
CA ASN A 108 -9.92 -5.10 -11.58
C ASN A 108 -9.94 -5.52 -10.13
N ASP A 109 -8.82 -6.02 -9.62
CA ASP A 109 -8.77 -6.61 -8.28
C ASP A 109 -8.48 -5.57 -7.21
N GLU A 110 -8.93 -5.84 -5.99
CA GLU A 110 -8.58 -5.03 -4.83
C GLU A 110 -7.21 -5.45 -4.29
N ALA A 111 -6.48 -4.47 -3.74
CA ALA A 111 -5.17 -4.72 -3.17
C ALA A 111 -5.22 -5.77 -2.05
N ASP A 112 -6.23 -5.71 -1.19
CA ASP A 112 -6.36 -6.64 -0.05
C ASP A 112 -6.50 -8.09 -0.52
N ASP A 113 -7.24 -8.35 -1.60
CA ASP A 113 -7.37 -9.71 -2.15
C ASP A 113 -6.05 -10.23 -2.68
N ILE A 114 -5.30 -9.38 -3.38
CA ILE A 114 -4.00 -9.74 -3.95
C ILE A 114 -2.99 -9.98 -2.83
N ILE A 115 -2.95 -9.10 -1.85
CA ILE A 115 -2.04 -9.22 -0.72
C ILE A 115 -2.30 -10.51 0.05
N ALA A 116 -3.57 -10.81 0.34
CA ALA A 116 -3.94 -12.05 1.03
C ALA A 116 -3.52 -13.28 0.24
N THR A 117 -3.73 -13.27 -1.07
CA THR A 117 -3.35 -14.36 -1.96
C THR A 117 -1.84 -14.57 -1.96
N LEU A 118 -1.07 -13.48 -2.08
CA LEU A 118 0.39 -13.57 -2.08
C LEU A 118 0.94 -14.05 -0.75
N ALA A 119 0.39 -13.56 0.36
CA ALA A 119 0.79 -13.98 1.70
C ALA A 119 0.51 -15.47 1.91
N TYR A 120 -0.65 -15.93 1.47
CA TYR A 120 -1.02 -17.35 1.55
C TYR A 120 -0.06 -18.22 0.74
N LYS A 121 0.22 -17.83 -0.50
CA LYS A 121 1.15 -18.58 -1.36
C LYS A 121 2.56 -18.61 -0.78
N ALA A 122 3.01 -17.49 -0.23
CA ALA A 122 4.31 -17.44 0.44
C ALA A 122 4.34 -18.40 1.63
N ALA A 123 3.30 -18.39 2.46
CA ALA A 123 3.22 -19.28 3.62
C ALA A 123 3.24 -20.76 3.23
N THR A 124 2.55 -21.15 2.15
CA THR A 124 2.56 -22.53 1.67
C THR A 124 3.92 -22.99 1.18
N ASN A 125 4.79 -22.02 0.83
CA ASN A 125 6.17 -22.28 0.41
C ASN A 125 7.19 -21.99 1.51
N ASN A 126 6.72 -21.85 2.76
CA ASN A 126 7.55 -21.56 3.92
C ASN A 126 8.32 -20.24 3.81
N VAL A 127 7.74 -19.26 3.13
CA VAL A 127 8.30 -17.90 3.02
C VAL A 127 7.56 -16.99 3.99
N PRO A 128 8.25 -16.45 5.00
CA PRO A 128 7.61 -15.48 5.91
C PRO A 128 7.22 -14.21 5.16
N SER A 129 6.07 -13.66 5.50
CA SER A 129 5.63 -12.39 4.93
C SER A 129 5.13 -11.44 6.01
N THR A 130 5.28 -10.15 5.75
CA THR A 130 4.76 -9.08 6.60
C THR A 130 3.82 -8.23 5.75
N ILE A 131 2.60 -8.02 6.25
CA ILE A 131 1.61 -7.18 5.59
C ILE A 131 1.57 -5.83 6.30
N VAL A 132 1.72 -4.76 5.55
CA VAL A 132 1.64 -3.39 6.06
C VAL A 132 0.33 -2.77 5.64
N SER A 133 -0.62 -2.70 6.56
CA SER A 133 -1.94 -2.10 6.34
C SER A 133 -2.59 -1.79 7.68
N THR A 134 -3.49 -0.81 7.70
CA THR A 134 -4.36 -0.57 8.84
C THR A 134 -5.70 -1.30 8.71
N ASP A 135 -5.89 -2.04 7.62
CA ASP A 135 -7.13 -2.78 7.38
C ASP A 135 -7.17 -4.01 8.28
N LYS A 136 -8.12 -4.03 9.20
CA LYS A 136 -8.31 -5.15 10.14
C LYS A 136 -8.77 -6.43 9.46
N GLY A 137 -9.19 -6.35 8.19
CA GLY A 137 -9.56 -7.52 7.40
C GLY A 137 -8.42 -8.51 7.20
N PHE A 138 -7.17 -8.07 7.39
CA PHE A 138 -6.02 -8.98 7.29
C PHE A 138 -5.78 -9.79 8.56
N LEU A 139 -6.40 -9.46 9.69
CA LEU A 139 -6.15 -10.16 10.95
C LEU A 139 -6.39 -11.68 10.88
N PRO A 140 -7.43 -12.19 10.16
CA PRO A 140 -7.61 -13.62 10.03
C PRO A 140 -6.46 -14.37 9.35
N PHE A 141 -5.56 -13.66 8.68
CA PHE A 141 -4.42 -14.27 7.98
C PHE A 141 -3.17 -14.37 8.85
N LEU A 142 -3.21 -13.88 10.09
CA LEU A 142 -2.08 -14.01 11.00
C LEU A 142 -1.71 -15.45 11.24
N SER A 143 -0.43 -15.76 11.14
CA SER A 143 0.11 -17.09 11.40
C SER A 143 1.61 -16.96 11.69
N GLU A 144 2.29 -18.09 11.92
CA GLU A 144 3.75 -18.08 12.10
C GLU A 144 4.49 -17.54 10.89
N GLN A 145 3.88 -17.66 9.70
CA GLN A 145 4.51 -17.23 8.45
C GLN A 145 4.03 -15.86 7.99
N ILE A 146 2.98 -15.30 8.59
CA ILE A 146 2.38 -14.03 8.17
C ILE A 146 2.25 -13.09 9.36
N ALA A 147 2.89 -11.94 9.29
CA ALA A 147 2.78 -10.86 10.28
C ALA A 147 2.08 -9.65 9.65
N ILE A 148 1.45 -8.84 10.47
CA ILE A 148 0.74 -7.64 10.01
C ILE A 148 1.23 -6.40 10.74
#